data_697420e0352a06f4aae7a1c08a5e7703
#
_entry.id   697420e0352a06f4aae7a1c08a5e7703
#
_cell.length_a   1.000
_cell.length_b   1.000
_cell.length_c   1.000
_cell.angle_alpha   90.00
_cell.angle_beta   90.00
_cell.angle_gamma   90.00
#
_symmetry.space_group_name_H-M   'P 1'
#
loop_
_entity.id
_entity.type
_entity.pdbx_description
1 polymer ?
#
loop_
_entity_poly.entity_id
_entity_poly.type
_entity_poly.pdbx_seq_one_letter_code
_entity_poly.pdbx_strand_id
1 'polypeptide(L)'
;DRKVKMEEVRTEFLSNVSHELKTPIALIQGYAEGLKEGISDDPESMDFYCGVIIDEAGKMNNMVKKLLTLNQIEFGNEELVMERFDIIELITSIVNANELRASQKGIQIEFNQRDEHIDVWSDEYKIEEVVTNYITNAINHCDFENRIEVSVERIGDDVRVHVFNTGKNIPEEDIPNIWQKFYKVDKARTREYGGNGIGLSIVKAIMDSYGKGFGVINKSNGVEFWFDLDGKAMV
;
A
#
# COMPACT_ATOMS: atom_id res chain seq x y z
N ASP A 1 -32.16 -1.53 9.05
CA ASP A 1 -30.79 -1.65 9.63
C ASP A 1 -29.67 -1.76 8.60
N ARG A 2 -29.76 -2.66 7.59
CA ARG A 2 -28.70 -2.86 6.59
C ARG A 2 -28.52 -1.66 5.65
N LYS A 3 -29.60 -1.00 5.25
CA LYS A 3 -29.56 0.22 4.40
C LYS A 3 -28.95 1.40 5.15
N VAL A 4 -29.33 1.62 6.39
CA VAL A 4 -28.82 2.71 7.24
C VAL A 4 -27.31 2.56 7.44
N LYS A 5 -26.85 1.35 7.76
CA LYS A 5 -25.44 1.05 7.95
C LYS A 5 -24.61 1.25 6.66
N MET A 6 -25.20 0.96 5.49
CA MET A 6 -24.54 1.17 4.19
C MET A 6 -24.46 2.66 3.81
N GLU A 7 -25.47 3.46 4.17
CA GLU A 7 -25.44 4.92 4.00
C GLU A 7 -24.45 5.61 4.93
N GLU A 8 -24.34 5.16 6.18
CA GLU A 8 -23.35 5.65 7.14
C GLU A 8 -21.94 5.40 6.64
N VAL A 9 -21.61 4.18 6.21
CA VAL A 9 -20.30 3.81 5.64
C VAL A 9 -19.97 4.64 4.39
N ARG A 10 -20.97 4.88 3.53
CA ARG A 10 -20.78 5.70 2.33
C ARG A 10 -20.50 7.17 2.68
N THR A 11 -21.22 7.71 3.67
CA THR A 11 -21.06 9.08 4.13
C THR A 11 -19.69 9.30 4.78
N GLU A 12 -19.28 8.36 5.63
CA GLU A 12 -17.96 8.36 6.25
C GLU A 12 -16.84 8.27 5.21
N PHE A 13 -16.98 7.39 4.21
CA PHE A 13 -16.05 7.28 3.09
C PHE A 13 -15.89 8.62 2.34
N LEU A 14 -16.99 9.27 1.95
CA LEU A 14 -16.96 10.56 1.24
C LEU A 14 -16.36 11.67 2.12
N SER A 15 -16.64 11.67 3.42
CA SER A 15 -16.04 12.60 4.37
C SER A 15 -14.53 12.42 4.45
N ASN A 16 -14.05 11.18 4.55
CA ASN A 16 -12.63 10.87 4.61
C ASN A 16 -11.90 11.23 3.31
N VAL A 17 -12.49 10.95 2.13
CA VAL A 17 -11.96 11.39 0.83
C VAL A 17 -11.82 12.92 0.81
N SER A 18 -12.85 13.64 1.23
CA SER A 18 -12.86 15.10 1.25
C SER A 18 -11.77 15.65 2.18
N HIS A 19 -11.58 15.06 3.35
CA HIS A 19 -10.53 15.46 4.28
C HIS A 19 -9.11 15.21 3.76
N GLU A 20 -8.87 14.03 3.16
CA GLU A 20 -7.55 13.68 2.61
C GLU A 20 -7.20 14.52 1.36
N LEU A 21 -8.19 15.01 0.61
CA LEU A 21 -7.98 15.91 -0.53
C LEU A 21 -7.79 17.37 -0.12
N LYS A 22 -8.43 17.85 0.96
CA LYS A 22 -8.33 19.24 1.39
C LYS A 22 -6.91 19.66 1.74
N THR A 23 -6.13 18.79 2.40
CA THR A 23 -4.78 19.12 2.84
C THR A 23 -3.83 19.38 1.67
N PRO A 24 -3.66 18.48 0.68
CA PRO A 24 -2.82 18.76 -0.48
C PRO A 24 -3.32 19.93 -1.32
N ILE A 25 -4.63 20.11 -1.47
CA ILE A 25 -5.20 21.28 -2.18
C ILE A 25 -4.81 22.58 -1.49
N ALA A 26 -4.92 22.66 -0.16
CA ALA A 26 -4.54 23.85 0.59
C ALA A 26 -3.04 24.17 0.47
N LEU A 27 -2.17 23.14 0.45
CA LEU A 27 -0.74 23.31 0.23
C LEU A 27 -0.44 23.82 -1.19
N ILE A 28 -1.06 23.22 -2.21
CA ILE A 28 -0.91 23.65 -3.60
C ILE A 28 -1.34 25.10 -3.74
N GLN A 29 -2.49 25.49 -3.18
CA GLN A 29 -2.98 26.85 -3.23
C GLN A 29 -2.03 27.83 -2.52
N GLY A 30 -1.60 27.52 -1.30
CA GLY A 30 -0.71 28.39 -0.53
C GLY A 30 0.63 28.62 -1.21
N TYR A 31 1.24 27.57 -1.76
CA TYR A 31 2.52 27.70 -2.49
C TYR A 31 2.34 28.42 -3.83
N ALA A 32 1.23 28.19 -4.55
CA ALA A 32 0.93 28.90 -5.78
C ALA A 32 0.66 30.40 -5.55
N GLU A 33 -0.05 30.75 -4.45
CA GLU A 33 -0.24 32.14 -4.03
C GLU A 33 1.07 32.81 -3.67
N GLY A 34 1.97 32.12 -2.93
CA GLY A 34 3.31 32.60 -2.63
C GLY A 34 4.13 32.91 -3.87
N LEU A 35 4.10 32.05 -4.88
CA LEU A 35 4.74 32.30 -6.17
C LEU A 35 4.14 33.52 -6.89
N LYS A 36 2.81 33.66 -6.86
CA LYS A 36 2.10 34.78 -7.51
C LYS A 36 2.38 36.12 -6.84
N GLU A 37 2.56 36.16 -5.53
CA GLU A 37 2.85 37.36 -4.76
C GLU A 37 4.33 37.75 -4.77
N GLY A 38 5.19 36.97 -5.42
CA GLY A 38 6.63 37.23 -5.52
C GLY A 38 7.38 37.05 -4.19
N ILE A 39 6.84 36.25 -3.27
CA ILE A 39 7.48 35.95 -1.97
C ILE A 39 8.79 35.16 -2.20
N SER A 40 8.93 34.51 -3.35
CA SER A 40 10.08 33.74 -3.76
C SER A 40 10.67 34.27 -5.07
N ASP A 41 11.32 35.41 -5.00
CA ASP A 41 11.96 36.04 -6.17
C ASP A 41 13.32 35.39 -6.53
N ASP A 42 13.86 34.55 -5.65
CA ASP A 42 15.09 33.81 -5.92
C ASP A 42 14.79 32.41 -6.55
N PRO A 43 15.68 31.94 -7.46
CA PRO A 43 15.45 30.69 -8.17
C PRO A 43 15.35 29.44 -7.29
N GLU A 44 16.01 29.41 -6.13
CA GLU A 44 16.02 28.27 -5.21
C GLU A 44 14.67 28.16 -4.48
N SER A 45 14.13 29.26 -3.99
CA SER A 45 12.79 29.29 -3.39
C SER A 45 11.69 28.97 -4.39
N MET A 46 11.83 29.47 -5.64
CA MET A 46 10.89 29.15 -6.71
C MET A 46 10.87 27.66 -7.03
N ASP A 47 12.03 27.03 -7.15
CA ASP A 47 12.17 25.59 -7.42
C ASP A 47 11.56 24.76 -6.26
N PHE A 48 11.82 25.15 -5.02
CA PHE A 48 11.22 24.52 -3.84
C PHE A 48 9.68 24.61 -3.86
N TYR A 49 9.10 25.80 -4.13
CA TYR A 49 7.64 25.97 -4.17
C TYR A 49 6.99 25.16 -5.28
N CYS A 50 7.59 25.17 -6.47
CA CYS A 50 7.15 24.33 -7.60
C CYS A 50 7.26 22.83 -7.25
N GLY A 51 8.33 22.43 -6.59
CA GLY A 51 8.54 21.05 -6.14
C GLY A 51 7.43 20.58 -5.21
N VAL A 52 7.06 21.38 -4.22
CA VAL A 52 5.95 21.05 -3.30
C VAL A 52 4.62 20.91 -4.04
N ILE A 53 4.33 21.82 -4.99
CA ILE A 53 3.10 21.76 -5.79
C ILE A 53 3.05 20.44 -6.61
N ILE A 54 4.15 20.08 -7.25
CA ILE A 54 4.26 18.85 -8.05
C ILE A 54 4.07 17.61 -7.17
N ASP A 55 4.73 17.56 -6.02
CA ASP A 55 4.65 16.45 -5.08
C ASP A 55 3.23 16.25 -4.55
N GLU A 56 2.56 17.33 -4.13
CA GLU A 56 1.19 17.25 -3.62
C GLU A 56 0.19 16.85 -4.72
N ALA A 57 0.36 17.36 -5.95
CA ALA A 57 -0.44 16.93 -7.10
C ALA A 57 -0.22 15.44 -7.42
N GLY A 58 1.02 14.94 -7.31
CA GLY A 58 1.37 13.53 -7.46
C GLY A 58 0.68 12.64 -6.41
N LYS A 59 0.69 13.06 -5.13
CA LYS A 59 0.00 12.37 -4.04
C LYS A 59 -1.52 12.28 -4.29
N MET A 60 -2.14 13.37 -4.75
CA MET A 60 -3.56 13.40 -5.10
C MET A 60 -3.87 12.44 -6.25
N ASN A 61 -3.07 12.44 -7.32
CA ASN A 61 -3.26 11.55 -8.46
C ASN A 61 -3.17 10.07 -8.03
N ASN A 62 -2.19 9.72 -7.20
CA ASN A 62 -2.05 8.37 -6.66
C ASN A 62 -3.24 7.98 -5.78
N MET A 63 -3.76 8.89 -4.98
CA MET A 63 -4.96 8.65 -4.17
C MET A 63 -6.17 8.37 -5.05
N VAL A 64 -6.42 9.19 -6.10
CA VAL A 64 -7.51 8.98 -7.05
C VAL A 64 -7.41 7.63 -7.74
N LYS A 65 -6.22 7.23 -8.21
CA LYS A 65 -5.99 5.90 -8.80
C LYS A 65 -6.37 4.78 -7.84
N LYS A 66 -5.92 4.84 -6.58
CA LYS A 66 -6.25 3.84 -5.56
C LYS A 66 -7.74 3.76 -5.26
N LEU A 67 -8.44 4.90 -5.24
CA LEU A 67 -9.88 4.95 -5.05
C LEU A 67 -10.63 4.31 -6.23
N LEU A 68 -10.17 4.55 -7.46
CA LEU A 68 -10.74 3.92 -8.66
C LEU A 68 -10.52 2.41 -8.64
N THR A 69 -9.31 1.95 -8.34
CA THR A 69 -8.99 0.51 -8.19
C THR A 69 -9.89 -0.14 -7.14
N LEU A 70 -10.02 0.47 -5.97
CA LEU A 70 -10.88 -0.05 -4.91
C LEU A 70 -12.37 -0.14 -5.33
N ASN A 71 -12.85 0.89 -6.03
CA ASN A 71 -14.21 0.92 -6.55
C ASN A 71 -14.45 -0.17 -7.61
N GLN A 72 -13.49 -0.38 -8.51
CA GLN A 72 -13.55 -1.44 -9.51
C GLN A 72 -13.61 -2.84 -8.87
N ILE A 73 -12.81 -3.09 -7.83
CA ILE A 73 -12.80 -4.39 -7.14
C ILE A 73 -14.11 -4.61 -6.37
N GLU A 74 -14.63 -3.60 -5.68
CA GLU A 74 -15.82 -3.76 -4.81
C GLU A 74 -17.16 -3.75 -5.57
N PHE A 75 -17.25 -3.01 -6.65
CA PHE A 75 -18.50 -2.76 -7.38
C PHE A 75 -18.42 -3.08 -8.87
N GLY A 76 -17.22 -3.31 -9.39
CA GLY A 76 -17.01 -3.70 -10.78
C GLY A 76 -17.35 -5.17 -10.97
N ASN A 77 -17.97 -5.49 -12.10
CA ASN A 77 -18.05 -6.87 -12.60
C ASN A 77 -16.75 -7.22 -13.35
N GLU A 78 -15.59 -6.84 -12.79
CA GLU A 78 -14.32 -7.17 -13.42
C GLU A 78 -14.12 -8.68 -13.33
N GLU A 79 -14.10 -9.35 -14.48
CA GLU A 79 -13.71 -10.75 -14.56
C GLU A 79 -12.23 -10.86 -14.20
N LEU A 80 -11.92 -11.70 -13.21
CA LEU A 80 -10.53 -12.00 -12.84
C LEU A 80 -9.85 -12.70 -14.01
N VAL A 81 -8.72 -12.18 -14.44
CA VAL A 81 -7.88 -12.82 -15.47
C VAL A 81 -6.97 -13.82 -14.78
N MET A 82 -7.54 -15.00 -14.48
CA MET A 82 -6.80 -16.08 -13.81
C MET A 82 -5.81 -16.72 -14.75
N GLU A 83 -4.53 -16.67 -14.39
CA GLU A 83 -3.44 -17.24 -15.16
C GLU A 83 -2.37 -17.86 -14.25
N ARG A 84 -1.48 -18.64 -14.87
CA ARG A 84 -0.33 -19.21 -14.18
C ARG A 84 0.87 -18.31 -14.40
N PHE A 85 1.51 -17.90 -13.32
CA PHE A 85 2.72 -17.08 -13.36
C PHE A 85 3.67 -17.44 -12.21
N ASP A 86 4.92 -17.02 -12.36
CA ASP A 86 5.96 -17.20 -11.34
C ASP A 86 5.94 -16.07 -10.32
N ILE A 87 5.52 -16.38 -9.09
CA ILE A 87 5.46 -15.39 -8.00
C ILE A 87 6.85 -14.87 -7.60
N ILE A 88 7.91 -15.65 -7.83
CA ILE A 88 9.29 -15.26 -7.53
C ILE A 88 9.73 -14.14 -8.49
N GLU A 89 9.46 -14.31 -9.78
CA GLU A 89 9.76 -13.31 -10.80
C GLU A 89 8.99 -12.01 -10.53
N LEU A 90 7.71 -12.10 -10.23
CA LEU A 90 6.88 -10.94 -9.91
C LEU A 90 7.42 -10.18 -8.69
N ILE A 91 7.70 -10.87 -7.57
CA ILE A 91 8.23 -10.23 -6.36
C ILE A 91 9.60 -9.61 -6.62
N THR A 92 10.47 -10.31 -7.35
CA THR A 92 11.80 -9.79 -7.72
C THR A 92 11.69 -8.47 -8.47
N SER A 93 10.78 -8.40 -9.45
CA SER A 93 10.53 -7.17 -10.21
C SER A 93 10.07 -6.02 -9.31
N ILE A 94 9.15 -6.27 -8.38
CA ILE A 94 8.62 -5.25 -7.48
C ILE A 94 9.67 -4.80 -6.46
N VAL A 95 10.46 -5.72 -5.92
CA VAL A 95 11.57 -5.39 -5.00
C VAL A 95 12.57 -4.49 -5.69
N ASN A 96 13.03 -4.86 -6.90
CA ASN A 96 13.98 -4.06 -7.68
C ASN A 96 13.43 -2.65 -7.99
N ALA A 97 12.15 -2.54 -8.34
CA ALA A 97 11.50 -1.25 -8.59
C ALA A 97 11.43 -0.33 -7.36
N ASN A 98 11.46 -0.90 -6.15
CA ASN A 98 11.41 -0.16 -4.88
C ASN A 98 12.79 0.04 -4.22
N GLU A 99 13.85 -0.55 -4.75
CA GLU A 99 15.19 -0.55 -4.14
C GLU A 99 15.75 0.87 -3.98
N LEU A 100 15.61 1.71 -5.02
CA LEU A 100 16.05 3.11 -4.95
C LEU A 100 15.31 3.89 -3.86
N ARG A 101 14.00 3.73 -3.75
CA ARG A 101 13.18 4.39 -2.73
C ARG A 101 13.53 3.92 -1.32
N ALA A 102 13.80 2.64 -1.14
CA ALA A 102 14.21 2.06 0.14
C ALA A 102 15.59 2.57 0.53
N SER A 103 16.58 2.55 -0.38
CA SER A 103 17.94 2.99 -0.13
C SER A 103 18.04 4.49 0.20
N GLN A 104 17.21 5.34 -0.42
CA GLN A 104 17.10 6.77 -0.07
C GLN A 104 16.66 7.00 1.39
N LYS A 105 15.93 6.04 1.97
CA LYS A 105 15.54 6.04 3.39
C LYS A 105 16.50 5.24 4.27
N GLY A 106 17.60 4.74 3.73
CA GLY A 106 18.55 3.87 4.44
C GLY A 106 17.98 2.49 4.79
N ILE A 107 16.94 2.04 4.07
CA ILE A 107 16.28 0.75 4.30
C ILE A 107 16.86 -0.29 3.35
N GLN A 108 17.18 -1.47 3.90
CA GLN A 108 17.61 -2.64 3.14
C GLN A 108 16.43 -3.59 2.93
N ILE A 109 16.19 -4.00 1.69
CA ILE A 109 15.20 -5.03 1.35
C ILE A 109 15.94 -6.32 1.02
N GLU A 110 15.62 -7.38 1.75
CA GLU A 110 16.16 -8.72 1.54
C GLU A 110 15.06 -9.62 0.99
N PHE A 111 15.28 -10.21 -0.19
CA PHE A 111 14.42 -11.23 -0.74
C PHE A 111 15.15 -12.57 -0.74
N ASN A 112 14.97 -13.32 0.34
CA ASN A 112 15.63 -14.59 0.57
C ASN A 112 14.77 -15.73 0.02
N GLN A 113 15.17 -16.30 -1.10
CA GLN A 113 14.47 -17.39 -1.77
C GLN A 113 15.25 -18.69 -1.66
N ARG A 114 14.52 -19.79 -1.39
CA ARG A 114 15.04 -21.16 -1.50
C ARG A 114 14.79 -21.75 -2.88
N ASP A 115 13.65 -21.43 -3.47
CA ASP A 115 13.23 -21.91 -4.78
C ASP A 115 13.42 -20.82 -5.84
N GLU A 116 13.95 -21.18 -7.00
CA GLU A 116 14.14 -20.26 -8.13
C GLU A 116 12.83 -19.94 -8.84
N HIS A 117 11.86 -20.87 -8.80
CA HIS A 117 10.55 -20.76 -9.44
C HIS A 117 9.44 -21.31 -8.55
N ILE A 118 8.38 -20.54 -8.39
CA ILE A 118 7.14 -21.00 -7.75
C ILE A 118 5.96 -20.51 -8.57
N ASP A 119 5.33 -21.43 -9.30
CA ASP A 119 4.11 -21.12 -10.04
C ASP A 119 2.90 -21.03 -9.11
N VAL A 120 2.07 -20.04 -9.36
CA VAL A 120 0.79 -19.80 -8.69
C VAL A 120 -0.31 -19.58 -9.74
N TRP A 121 -1.56 -19.82 -9.35
CA TRP A 121 -2.75 -19.55 -10.17
C TRP A 121 -3.53 -18.38 -9.58
N SER A 122 -3.47 -17.22 -10.23
CA SER A 122 -4.15 -16.00 -9.81
C SER A 122 -4.20 -14.98 -10.95
N ASP A 123 -4.73 -13.80 -10.70
CA ASP A 123 -4.62 -12.64 -11.58
C ASP A 123 -3.33 -11.88 -11.23
N GLU A 124 -2.33 -11.93 -12.12
CA GLU A 124 -0.99 -11.39 -11.88
C GLU A 124 -1.03 -9.90 -11.51
N TYR A 125 -1.85 -9.10 -12.22
CA TYR A 125 -1.97 -7.67 -11.95
C TYR A 125 -2.54 -7.36 -10.56
N LYS A 126 -3.52 -8.14 -10.10
CA LYS A 126 -4.08 -7.97 -8.75
C LYS A 126 -3.08 -8.38 -7.67
N ILE A 127 -2.29 -9.41 -7.93
CA ILE A 127 -1.23 -9.85 -6.99
C ILE A 127 -0.06 -8.86 -6.98
N GLU A 128 0.31 -8.28 -8.13
CA GLU A 128 1.25 -7.17 -8.19
C GLU A 128 0.80 -6.00 -7.27
N GLU A 129 -0.48 -5.65 -7.30
CA GLU A 129 -1.06 -4.62 -6.44
C GLU A 129 -0.94 -4.99 -4.94
N VAL A 130 -1.20 -6.27 -4.58
CA VAL A 130 -1.08 -6.76 -3.19
C VAL A 130 0.37 -6.63 -2.70
N VAL A 131 1.33 -7.18 -3.46
CA VAL A 131 2.75 -7.15 -3.11
C VAL A 131 3.27 -5.72 -3.02
N THR A 132 2.92 -4.88 -4.00
CA THR A 132 3.30 -3.45 -4.01
C THR A 132 2.77 -2.71 -2.80
N ASN A 133 1.51 -2.95 -2.38
CA ASN A 133 0.96 -2.33 -1.18
C ASN A 133 1.68 -2.81 0.09
N TYR A 134 2.04 -4.07 0.21
CA TYR A 134 2.79 -4.57 1.37
C TYR A 134 4.22 -4.03 1.41
N ILE A 135 4.95 -4.01 0.29
CA ILE A 135 6.32 -3.47 0.23
C ILE A 135 6.33 -1.97 0.51
N THR A 136 5.42 -1.19 -0.09
CA THR A 136 5.33 0.25 0.17
C THR A 136 4.91 0.55 1.60
N ASN A 137 4.03 -0.25 2.20
CA ASN A 137 3.67 -0.17 3.60
C ASN A 137 4.89 -0.47 4.49
N ALA A 138 5.63 -1.53 4.20
CA ALA A 138 6.87 -1.88 4.90
C ALA A 138 7.90 -0.74 4.85
N ILE A 139 8.16 -0.14 3.67
CA ILE A 139 9.09 1.00 3.52
C ILE A 139 8.63 2.22 4.33
N ASN A 140 7.32 2.46 4.45
CA ASN A 140 6.79 3.61 5.17
C ASN A 140 6.80 3.43 6.69
N HIS A 141 6.77 2.20 7.18
CA HIS A 141 6.70 1.88 8.61
C HIS A 141 7.96 1.20 9.15
N CYS A 142 8.97 0.97 8.29
CA CYS A 142 10.26 0.45 8.71
C CYS A 142 10.97 1.42 9.66
N ASP A 143 11.55 0.89 10.74
CA ASP A 143 12.23 1.65 11.78
C ASP A 143 13.27 0.75 12.47
N PHE A 144 14.10 1.32 13.37
CA PHE A 144 15.14 0.66 14.15
C PHE A 144 16.28 0.12 13.28
N GLU A 145 16.22 -1.15 12.89
CA GLU A 145 17.24 -1.82 12.07
C GLU A 145 17.14 -1.48 10.58
N ASN A 146 16.06 -0.80 10.16
CA ASN A 146 15.82 -0.42 8.77
C ASN A 146 15.86 -1.60 7.78
N ARG A 147 15.27 -2.73 8.17
CA ARG A 147 15.32 -3.99 7.43
C ARG A 147 13.92 -4.44 7.03
N ILE A 148 13.77 -4.82 5.76
CA ILE A 148 12.59 -5.48 5.22
C ILE A 148 13.01 -6.85 4.70
N GLU A 149 12.27 -7.88 5.05
CA GLU A 149 12.46 -9.23 4.54
C GLU A 149 11.22 -9.68 3.78
N VAL A 150 11.43 -10.17 2.56
CA VAL A 150 10.38 -10.81 1.77
C VAL A 150 10.72 -12.28 1.65
N SER A 151 9.75 -13.15 1.82
CA SER A 151 9.92 -14.59 1.65
C SER A 151 8.66 -15.24 1.10
N VAL A 152 8.84 -16.39 0.47
CA VAL A 152 7.77 -17.20 -0.09
C VAL A 152 7.94 -18.63 0.39
N GLU A 153 6.88 -19.28 0.86
CA GLU A 153 6.91 -20.67 1.28
C GLU A 153 5.69 -21.45 0.75
N ARG A 154 5.88 -22.74 0.54
CA ARG A 154 4.77 -23.64 0.20
C ARG A 154 4.14 -24.17 1.47
N ILE A 155 2.81 -24.01 1.61
CA ILE A 155 2.02 -24.50 2.72
C ILE A 155 0.94 -25.45 2.17
N GLY A 156 1.26 -26.73 2.07
CA GLY A 156 0.38 -27.72 1.44
C GLY A 156 0.17 -27.39 -0.04
N ASP A 157 -1.07 -27.13 -0.42
CA ASP A 157 -1.46 -26.75 -1.77
C ASP A 157 -1.38 -25.24 -2.05
N ASP A 158 -1.16 -24.44 -1.01
CA ASP A 158 -1.04 -22.99 -1.11
C ASP A 158 0.41 -22.53 -1.08
N VAL A 159 0.61 -21.32 -1.57
CA VAL A 159 1.88 -20.59 -1.52
C VAL A 159 1.65 -19.32 -0.68
N ARG A 160 2.41 -19.16 0.39
CA ARG A 160 2.33 -17.99 1.26
C ARG A 160 3.48 -17.03 0.98
N VAL A 161 3.13 -15.78 0.77
CA VAL A 161 4.07 -14.67 0.67
C VAL A 161 4.09 -13.92 2.00
N HIS A 162 5.28 -13.62 2.49
CA HIS A 162 5.52 -12.85 3.71
C HIS A 162 6.29 -11.58 3.38
N VAL A 163 5.88 -10.48 3.98
CA VAL A 163 6.60 -9.19 3.96
C VAL A 163 6.75 -8.73 5.40
N PHE A 164 7.95 -8.85 5.93
CA PHE A 164 8.30 -8.40 7.28
C PHE A 164 9.06 -7.08 7.21
N ASN A 165 8.80 -6.17 8.14
CA ASN A 165 9.64 -5.01 8.37
C ASN A 165 9.95 -4.85 9.86
N THR A 166 11.17 -4.43 10.17
CA THR A 166 11.52 -3.96 11.50
C THR A 166 10.76 -2.67 11.80
N GLY A 167 10.38 -2.49 13.06
CA GLY A 167 9.63 -1.30 13.48
C GLY A 167 8.71 -1.57 14.65
N LYS A 168 7.86 -0.59 14.95
CA LYS A 168 6.88 -0.69 16.04
C LYS A 168 5.79 -1.68 15.70
N ASN A 169 5.38 -2.47 16.69
CA ASN A 169 4.23 -3.34 16.59
C ASN A 169 2.94 -2.54 16.45
N ILE A 170 1.98 -3.13 15.76
CA ILE A 170 0.61 -2.60 15.67
C ILE A 170 -0.09 -2.90 17.00
N PRO A 171 -0.72 -1.89 17.68
CA PRO A 171 -1.54 -2.16 18.84
C PRO A 171 -2.61 -3.23 18.54
N GLU A 172 -2.82 -4.16 19.45
CA GLU A 172 -3.73 -5.28 19.20
C GLU A 172 -5.17 -4.82 18.92
N GLU A 173 -5.61 -3.74 19.54
CA GLU A 173 -6.90 -3.11 19.29
C GLU A 173 -7.04 -2.54 17.87
N ASP A 174 -5.91 -2.20 17.21
CA ASP A 174 -5.90 -1.64 15.87
C ASP A 174 -5.85 -2.71 14.77
N ILE A 175 -5.35 -3.92 15.07
CA ILE A 175 -5.21 -5.02 14.10
C ILE A 175 -6.49 -5.30 13.31
N PRO A 176 -7.69 -5.37 13.90
CA PRO A 176 -8.93 -5.56 13.15
C PRO A 176 -9.29 -4.37 12.23
N ASN A 177 -8.79 -3.19 12.55
CA ASN A 177 -9.16 -1.93 11.92
C ASN A 177 -8.24 -1.50 10.77
N ILE A 178 -6.98 -1.96 10.75
CA ILE A 178 -5.99 -1.55 9.72
C ILE A 178 -6.43 -1.87 8.28
N TRP A 179 -7.37 -2.79 8.11
CA TRP A 179 -7.96 -3.19 6.82
C TRP A 179 -9.10 -2.27 6.35
N GLN A 180 -9.53 -1.34 7.20
CA GLN A 180 -10.58 -0.38 6.89
C GLN A 180 -10.00 0.77 6.05
N LYS A 181 -10.85 1.33 5.17
CA LYS A 181 -10.49 2.48 4.33
C LYS A 181 -10.15 3.70 5.19
N PHE A 182 -9.04 4.36 4.88
CA PHE A 182 -8.54 5.56 5.58
C PHE A 182 -8.14 5.35 7.04
N TYR A 183 -8.13 4.12 7.52
CA TYR A 183 -7.67 3.84 8.88
C TYR A 183 -6.16 4.06 9.00
N LYS A 184 -5.75 4.71 10.07
CA LYS A 184 -4.35 5.02 10.39
C LYS A 184 -4.13 4.83 11.88
N VAL A 185 -3.21 3.96 12.26
CA VAL A 185 -2.82 3.70 13.65
C VAL A 185 -2.26 4.97 14.30
N ASP A 186 -1.42 5.71 13.57
CA ASP A 186 -0.82 6.97 14.04
C ASP A 186 -1.08 8.10 13.03
N LYS A 187 -2.05 8.96 13.35
CA LYS A 187 -2.46 10.09 12.49
C LYS A 187 -1.38 11.16 12.33
N ALA A 188 -0.48 11.30 13.30
CA ALA A 188 0.57 12.32 13.28
C ALA A 188 1.73 11.88 12.36
N ARG A 189 2.16 10.63 12.46
CA ARG A 189 3.29 10.07 11.71
C ARG A 189 2.97 9.84 10.22
N THR A 190 1.70 9.60 9.90
CA THR A 190 1.27 9.32 8.51
C THR A 190 1.30 10.56 7.62
N ARG A 191 1.29 11.78 8.17
CA ARG A 191 1.46 13.02 7.40
C ARG A 191 2.87 13.14 6.82
N GLU A 192 3.87 12.63 7.52
CA GLU A 192 5.28 12.67 7.12
C GLU A 192 5.59 11.65 6.00
N TYR A 193 4.93 10.50 6.00
CA TYR A 193 5.22 9.39 5.07
C TYR A 193 4.22 9.22 3.92
N GLY A 194 3.15 10.05 3.87
CA GLY A 194 2.25 10.14 2.70
C GLY A 194 1.29 8.95 2.49
N GLY A 195 1.04 8.13 3.51
CA GLY A 195 0.10 7.02 3.43
C GLY A 195 -1.36 7.48 3.53
N ASN A 196 -2.20 7.17 2.54
CA ASN A 196 -3.62 7.57 2.48
C ASN A 196 -4.56 6.59 3.23
N GLY A 197 -4.03 5.51 3.85
CA GLY A 197 -4.84 4.51 4.55
C GLY A 197 -5.75 3.67 3.62
N ILE A 198 -5.45 3.62 2.32
CA ILE A 198 -6.24 2.87 1.33
C ILE A 198 -5.54 1.55 0.94
N GLY A 199 -4.21 1.47 1.03
CA GLY A 199 -3.45 0.34 0.52
C GLY A 199 -3.87 -1.02 1.10
N LEU A 200 -4.01 -1.12 2.43
CA LEU A 200 -4.43 -2.37 3.08
C LEU A 200 -5.90 -2.71 2.80
N SER A 201 -6.77 -1.72 2.57
CA SER A 201 -8.15 -1.99 2.17
C SER A 201 -8.26 -2.53 0.74
N ILE A 202 -7.33 -2.14 -0.16
CA ILE A 202 -7.19 -2.75 -1.50
C ILE A 202 -6.76 -4.20 -1.37
N VAL A 203 -5.74 -4.50 -0.56
CA VAL A 203 -5.30 -5.87 -0.29
C VAL A 203 -6.46 -6.72 0.20
N LYS A 204 -7.20 -6.23 1.20
CA LYS A 204 -8.39 -6.92 1.70
C LYS A 204 -9.40 -7.20 0.61
N ALA A 205 -9.76 -6.21 -0.21
CA ALA A 205 -10.74 -6.36 -1.27
C ALA A 205 -10.30 -7.40 -2.32
N ILE A 206 -9.03 -7.39 -2.72
CA ILE A 206 -8.45 -8.38 -3.63
C ILE A 206 -8.50 -9.77 -3.01
N MET A 207 -7.95 -9.96 -1.82
CA MET A 207 -7.84 -11.27 -1.18
C MET A 207 -9.21 -11.87 -0.83
N ASP A 208 -10.18 -11.04 -0.40
CA ASP A 208 -11.57 -11.45 -0.20
C ASP A 208 -12.21 -11.94 -1.51
N SER A 209 -11.90 -11.32 -2.65
CA SER A 209 -12.42 -11.74 -3.97
C SER A 209 -11.90 -13.13 -4.41
N TYR A 210 -10.69 -13.51 -3.96
CA TYR A 210 -10.12 -14.85 -4.18
C TYR A 210 -10.55 -15.88 -3.13
N GLY A 211 -11.11 -15.45 -2.01
CA GLY A 211 -11.38 -16.33 -0.87
C GLY A 211 -10.11 -16.95 -0.27
N LYS A 212 -8.96 -16.26 -0.39
CA LYS A 212 -7.67 -16.70 0.13
C LYS A 212 -7.31 -15.96 1.42
N GLY A 213 -6.47 -16.60 2.25
CA GLY A 213 -6.02 -16.05 3.53
C GLY A 213 -5.10 -14.86 3.37
N PHE A 214 -5.19 -13.92 4.27
CA PHE A 214 -4.25 -12.82 4.44
C PHE A 214 -4.28 -12.33 5.88
N GLY A 215 -3.24 -11.64 6.32
CA GLY A 215 -3.20 -11.17 7.70
C GLY A 215 -1.94 -10.42 8.05
N VAL A 216 -1.82 -10.15 9.35
CA VAL A 216 -0.69 -9.48 9.96
C VAL A 216 -0.33 -10.15 11.28
N ILE A 217 0.95 -10.19 11.59
CA ILE A 217 1.50 -10.76 12.82
C ILE A 217 2.53 -9.79 13.38
N ASN A 218 2.37 -9.41 14.64
CA ASN A 218 3.41 -8.72 15.38
C ASN A 218 4.55 -9.70 15.72
N LYS A 219 5.79 -9.34 15.41
CA LYS A 219 7.01 -10.06 15.78
C LYS A 219 7.73 -9.31 16.90
N SER A 220 8.79 -9.88 17.44
CA SER A 220 9.57 -9.29 18.55
C SER A 220 10.15 -7.90 18.24
N ASN A 221 10.52 -7.65 16.97
CA ASN A 221 11.18 -6.43 16.52
C ASN A 221 10.52 -5.80 15.28
N GLY A 222 9.25 -6.16 14.96
CA GLY A 222 8.57 -5.63 13.78
C GLY A 222 7.23 -6.27 13.50
N VAL A 223 6.78 -6.09 12.27
CA VAL A 223 5.47 -6.53 11.80
C VAL A 223 5.62 -7.34 10.52
N GLU A 224 4.91 -8.45 10.41
CA GLU A 224 4.86 -9.28 9.22
C GLU A 224 3.45 -9.31 8.65
N PHE A 225 3.32 -8.90 7.40
CA PHE A 225 2.12 -9.10 6.60
C PHE A 225 2.27 -10.35 5.73
N TRP A 226 1.19 -11.07 5.51
CA TRP A 226 1.20 -12.29 4.72
C TRP A 226 -0.09 -12.45 3.90
N PHE A 227 -0.02 -13.22 2.82
CA PHE A 227 -1.18 -13.65 2.04
C PHE A 227 -0.92 -14.99 1.34
N ASP A 228 -2.00 -15.70 1.03
CA ASP A 228 -1.98 -17.02 0.40
C ASP A 228 -2.43 -16.97 -1.05
N LEU A 229 -1.79 -17.77 -1.89
CA LEU A 229 -2.12 -18.01 -3.28
C LEU A 229 -2.32 -19.49 -3.54
N ASP A 230 -3.07 -19.85 -4.58
CA ASP A 230 -3.19 -21.22 -5.02
C ASP A 230 -1.91 -21.68 -5.74
N GLY A 231 -1.23 -22.67 -5.15
CA GLY A 231 -0.03 -23.28 -5.70
C GLY A 231 -0.29 -24.59 -6.46
N LYS A 232 -1.58 -25.01 -6.59
CA LYS A 232 -1.92 -26.20 -7.37
C LYS A 232 -1.71 -25.94 -8.85
N ALA A 233 -0.89 -26.77 -9.47
CA ALA A 233 -0.96 -26.95 -10.91
C ALA A 233 -2.34 -27.53 -11.23
N MET A 234 -3.25 -26.73 -11.81
CA MET A 234 -4.37 -27.36 -12.48
C MET A 234 -3.82 -28.17 -13.65
N VAL A 235 -4.01 -29.48 -13.56
CA VAL A 235 -3.70 -30.43 -14.61
C VAL A 235 -4.73 -30.25 -15.73
#